data_1b593ccd2a124918b1b7b2120b79b7f2
#
_entry.id   1b593ccd2a124918b1b7b2120b79b7f2
#
_cell.length_a   1.000
_cell.length_b   1.000
_cell.length_c   1.000
_cell.angle_alpha   90.00
_cell.angle_beta   90.00
_cell.angle_gamma   90.00
#
_symmetry.space_group_name_H-M   'P 1'
#
loop_
_entity.id
_entity.type
_entity.pdbx_description
1 polymer ?
#
loop_
_entity_poly.entity_id
_entity_poly.type
_entity_poly.pdbx_seq_one_letter_code
_entity_poly.pdbx_strand_id
1 'polypeptide(L)'
;TARAAASYDYHLEKKADATSESCYEIKNNSTSEVVDGDYTIDDHFNIKSADGAVDTNLFCGDTPYFQFPTDFLYITKSTDNGATWSAPQLVDAKNESEQVFLIGPGRGITTSTGRLIFPCYQYTSGVQRTSTIYSDDDGTTWHRGATVSGNSSEAVISEADGRLFLFVRMSNA
;
A
#
# COMPACT_ATOMS: atom_id res chain seq x y z
N THR A 1 -3.49 -8.98 9.85
CA THR A 1 -2.55 -10.10 9.87
C THR A 1 -1.69 -9.98 8.63
N ALA A 2 -0.43 -9.55 8.78
CA ALA A 2 0.52 -9.57 7.70
C ALA A 2 0.61 -11.03 7.19
N ARG A 3 0.18 -11.26 5.97
CA ARG A 3 0.40 -12.55 5.33
C ARG A 3 1.90 -12.71 5.16
N ALA A 4 2.44 -13.81 5.67
CA ALA A 4 3.79 -14.21 5.31
C ALA A 4 3.88 -14.18 3.78
N ALA A 5 4.94 -13.58 3.25
CA ALA A 5 5.19 -13.59 1.84
C ALA A 5 5.43 -15.04 1.40
N ALA A 6 4.37 -15.71 1.00
CA ALA A 6 4.54 -16.91 0.19
C ALA A 6 5.23 -16.42 -1.10
N SER A 7 6.25 -17.12 -1.52
CA SER A 7 6.83 -16.91 -2.85
C SER A 7 5.79 -17.42 -3.85
N TYR A 8 4.96 -16.54 -4.34
CA TYR A 8 4.02 -16.89 -5.38
C TYR A 8 4.75 -16.94 -6.71
N ASP A 9 4.56 -18.02 -7.44
CA ASP A 9 5.15 -18.20 -8.77
C ASP A 9 4.34 -17.44 -9.84
N TYR A 10 3.19 -16.89 -9.49
CA TYR A 10 2.24 -16.29 -10.42
C TYR A 10 1.70 -14.95 -9.92
N HIS A 11 1.29 -14.09 -10.85
CA HIS A 11 0.58 -12.84 -10.57
C HIS A 11 -0.58 -12.62 -11.54
N LEU A 12 -1.54 -11.76 -11.16
CA LEU A 12 -2.58 -11.24 -12.02
C LEU A 12 -2.09 -9.98 -12.72
N GLU A 13 -2.24 -9.92 -14.04
CA GLU A 13 -1.92 -8.74 -14.85
C GLU A 13 -3.13 -8.36 -15.72
N LYS A 14 -3.40 -7.07 -15.85
CA LYS A 14 -4.45 -6.59 -16.73
C LYS A 14 -4.03 -6.82 -18.18
N LYS A 15 -4.91 -7.43 -19.00
CA LYS A 15 -4.65 -7.62 -20.41
C LYS A 15 -4.45 -6.28 -21.13
N ALA A 16 -3.42 -6.19 -21.95
CA ALA A 16 -3.07 -4.95 -22.66
C ALA A 16 -4.12 -4.50 -23.66
N ASP A 17 -4.88 -5.44 -24.21
CA ASP A 17 -5.93 -5.23 -25.19
C ASP A 17 -7.35 -5.26 -24.57
N ALA A 18 -7.44 -5.28 -23.24
CA ALA A 18 -8.72 -5.34 -22.56
C ALA A 18 -9.55 -4.09 -22.84
N THR A 19 -10.66 -4.29 -23.50
CA THR A 19 -11.67 -3.26 -23.77
C THR A 19 -12.63 -3.06 -22.58
N SER A 20 -12.66 -4.02 -21.64
CA SER A 20 -13.38 -3.94 -20.38
C SER A 20 -12.44 -3.57 -19.24
N GLU A 21 -12.94 -2.84 -18.25
CA GLU A 21 -12.14 -2.34 -17.13
C GLU A 21 -11.57 -3.45 -16.23
N SER A 22 -11.92 -4.70 -16.45
CA SER A 22 -11.71 -5.78 -15.49
C SER A 22 -11.22 -7.10 -16.07
N CYS A 23 -10.58 -7.11 -17.24
CA CYS A 23 -10.06 -8.34 -17.82
C CYS A 23 -8.59 -8.57 -17.43
N TYR A 24 -8.32 -9.67 -16.75
CA TYR A 24 -7.01 -10.03 -16.21
C TYR A 24 -6.58 -11.42 -16.67
N GLU A 25 -5.29 -11.65 -16.67
CA GLU A 25 -4.65 -12.93 -16.94
C GLU A 25 -3.64 -13.26 -15.83
N ILE A 26 -3.36 -14.54 -15.65
CA ILE A 26 -2.37 -15.03 -14.69
C ILE A 26 -1.07 -15.27 -15.45
N LYS A 27 -0.01 -14.64 -14.99
CA LYS A 27 1.34 -14.81 -15.55
C LYS A 27 2.29 -15.43 -14.56
N ASN A 28 3.22 -16.22 -15.08
CA ASN A 28 4.33 -16.74 -14.33
C ASN A 28 5.36 -15.62 -14.07
N ASN A 29 5.78 -15.45 -12.82
CA ASN A 29 6.70 -14.38 -12.40
C ASN A 29 8.10 -14.48 -13.01
N SER A 30 8.52 -15.69 -13.37
CA SER A 30 9.88 -15.94 -13.89
C SER A 30 9.94 -15.93 -15.42
N THR A 31 8.89 -16.41 -16.09
CA THR A 31 8.88 -16.55 -17.55
C THR A 31 8.02 -15.48 -18.24
N SER A 32 7.17 -14.78 -17.50
CA SER A 32 6.15 -13.86 -18.02
C SER A 32 5.14 -14.52 -18.97
N GLU A 33 5.09 -15.86 -18.99
CA GLU A 33 4.13 -16.60 -19.79
C GLU A 33 2.75 -16.55 -19.14
N VAL A 34 1.72 -16.39 -19.95
CA VAL A 34 0.32 -16.52 -19.54
C VAL A 34 0.03 -17.98 -19.29
N VAL A 35 -0.37 -18.30 -18.06
CA VAL A 35 -0.72 -19.66 -17.66
C VAL A 35 -2.22 -19.87 -17.60
N ASP A 36 -2.98 -18.80 -17.38
CA ASP A 36 -4.43 -18.81 -17.40
C ASP A 36 -4.98 -17.41 -17.67
N GLY A 37 -6.21 -17.28 -18.16
CA GLY A 37 -6.79 -16.01 -18.57
C GLY A 37 -8.28 -15.88 -18.33
N ASP A 38 -8.83 -14.72 -18.71
CA ASP A 38 -10.25 -14.39 -18.66
C ASP A 38 -10.82 -14.25 -17.24
N TYR A 39 -9.99 -13.74 -16.32
CA TYR A 39 -10.46 -13.33 -15.00
C TYR A 39 -11.01 -11.91 -15.04
N THR A 40 -12.03 -11.67 -14.22
CA THR A 40 -12.57 -10.33 -13.97
C THR A 40 -12.48 -10.01 -12.48
N ILE A 41 -12.39 -8.73 -12.15
CA ILE A 41 -12.46 -8.25 -10.78
C ILE A 41 -13.70 -7.37 -10.67
N ASP A 42 -14.62 -7.72 -9.77
CA ASP A 42 -15.84 -6.94 -9.56
C ASP A 42 -15.61 -5.75 -8.59
N ASP A 43 -16.64 -4.95 -8.39
CA ASP A 43 -16.62 -3.78 -7.49
C ASP A 43 -16.50 -4.13 -6.00
N HIS A 44 -16.63 -5.41 -5.64
CA HIS A 44 -16.33 -5.96 -4.32
C HIS A 44 -14.95 -6.60 -4.24
N PHE A 45 -14.13 -6.43 -5.28
CA PHE A 45 -12.79 -7.00 -5.41
C PHE A 45 -12.75 -8.53 -5.44
N ASN A 46 -13.85 -9.17 -5.81
CA ASN A 46 -13.84 -10.60 -6.06
C ASN A 46 -13.23 -10.90 -7.42
N ILE A 47 -12.29 -11.84 -7.44
CA ILE A 47 -11.70 -12.39 -8.65
C ILE A 47 -12.61 -13.49 -9.14
N LYS A 48 -13.09 -13.38 -10.37
CA LYS A 48 -14.01 -14.32 -11.00
C LYS A 48 -13.38 -14.92 -12.25
N SER A 49 -13.50 -16.22 -12.39
CA SER A 49 -13.16 -16.95 -13.61
C SER A 49 -14.16 -16.69 -14.74
N ALA A 50 -13.83 -17.15 -15.94
CA ALA A 50 -14.62 -16.91 -17.15
C ALA A 50 -16.10 -17.39 -17.06
N ASP A 51 -16.38 -18.39 -16.26
CA ASP A 51 -17.74 -18.89 -15.99
C ASP A 51 -18.51 -18.04 -14.96
N GLY A 52 -17.87 -16.98 -14.42
CA GLY A 52 -18.43 -16.07 -13.43
C GLY A 52 -18.36 -16.59 -11.99
N ALA A 53 -17.77 -17.76 -11.76
CA ALA A 53 -17.56 -18.26 -10.40
C ALA A 53 -16.55 -17.39 -9.65
N VAL A 54 -16.83 -17.12 -8.38
CA VAL A 54 -15.88 -16.42 -7.51
C VAL A 54 -14.78 -17.41 -7.12
N ASP A 55 -13.55 -17.12 -7.57
CA ASP A 55 -12.38 -17.91 -7.20
C ASP A 55 -11.82 -17.47 -5.83
N THR A 56 -11.65 -16.17 -5.66
CA THR A 56 -11.14 -15.59 -4.43
C THR A 56 -11.45 -14.08 -4.35
N ASN A 57 -10.98 -13.43 -3.31
CA ASN A 57 -11.08 -11.96 -3.16
C ASN A 57 -9.69 -11.35 -3.06
N LEU A 58 -9.48 -10.19 -3.70
CA LEU A 58 -8.20 -9.51 -3.79
C LEU A 58 -7.60 -9.17 -2.41
N PHE A 59 -8.43 -8.91 -1.42
CA PHE A 59 -8.00 -8.50 -0.07
C PHE A 59 -8.23 -9.55 1.01
N CYS A 60 -9.18 -10.45 0.83
CA CYS A 60 -9.71 -11.31 1.91
C CYS A 60 -9.60 -12.81 1.63
N GLY A 61 -9.16 -13.23 0.46
CA GLY A 61 -9.08 -14.63 0.08
C GLY A 61 -7.68 -15.24 0.24
N ASP A 62 -7.60 -16.56 0.38
CA ASP A 62 -6.38 -17.29 0.09
C ASP A 62 -6.29 -17.47 -1.42
N THR A 63 -5.26 -16.95 -2.02
CA THR A 63 -5.05 -17.00 -3.46
C THR A 63 -3.64 -17.49 -3.73
N PRO A 64 -3.46 -18.40 -4.70
CA PRO A 64 -2.14 -18.84 -5.11
C PRO A 64 -1.38 -17.77 -5.91
N TYR A 65 -2.06 -16.66 -6.25
CA TYR A 65 -1.46 -15.61 -7.06
C TYR A 65 -0.83 -14.55 -6.18
N PHE A 66 0.32 -14.04 -6.60
CA PHE A 66 0.84 -12.81 -6.07
C PHE A 66 -0.16 -11.70 -6.45
N GLN A 67 -0.79 -11.16 -5.46
CA GLN A 67 -1.57 -9.95 -5.67
C GLN A 67 -0.59 -8.81 -5.86
N PHE A 68 -0.73 -8.06 -6.95
CA PHE A 68 -0.01 -6.81 -7.11
C PHE A 68 -0.11 -6.03 -5.81
N PRO A 69 0.94 -5.31 -5.40
CA PRO A 69 0.88 -4.46 -4.24
C PRO A 69 -0.20 -3.41 -4.46
N THR A 70 -1.42 -3.76 -4.05
CA THR A 70 -2.64 -2.95 -4.21
C THR A 70 -2.83 -1.97 -3.07
N ASP A 71 -2.00 -2.06 -2.03
CA ASP A 71 -2.04 -1.14 -0.90
C ASP A 71 -1.37 0.18 -1.28
N PHE A 72 -2.17 1.12 -1.75
CA PHE A 72 -1.77 2.48 -2.02
C PHE A 72 -2.35 3.43 -0.98
N LEU A 73 -1.59 4.45 -0.61
CA LEU A 73 -2.08 5.51 0.25
C LEU A 73 -2.82 6.55 -0.58
N TYR A 74 -3.99 6.91 -0.12
CA TYR A 74 -4.74 8.05 -0.61
C TYR A 74 -4.96 9.05 0.51
N ILE A 75 -4.92 10.33 0.16
CA ILE A 75 -5.26 11.42 1.07
C ILE A 75 -6.51 12.12 0.59
N THR A 76 -7.36 12.49 1.53
CA THR A 76 -8.48 13.41 1.34
C THR A 76 -8.34 14.56 2.33
N LYS A 77 -8.78 15.75 1.96
CA LYS A 77 -8.75 16.94 2.82
C LYS A 77 -10.16 17.46 3.06
N SER A 78 -10.39 17.93 4.27
CA SER A 78 -11.56 18.73 4.63
C SER A 78 -11.13 20.10 5.09
N THR A 79 -11.82 21.14 4.64
CA THR A 79 -11.64 22.54 5.07
C THR A 79 -12.79 23.05 5.91
N ASP A 80 -13.74 22.19 6.23
CA ASP A 80 -15.00 22.49 6.94
C ASP A 80 -15.25 21.53 8.13
N ASN A 81 -14.19 21.16 8.84
CA ASN A 81 -14.23 20.25 9.99
C ASN A 81 -14.84 18.86 9.70
N GLY A 82 -14.64 18.35 8.50
CA GLY A 82 -15.08 17.01 8.13
C GLY A 82 -16.50 16.95 7.58
N ALA A 83 -17.15 18.08 7.34
CA ALA A 83 -18.48 18.11 6.73
C ALA A 83 -18.44 17.69 5.26
N THR A 84 -17.38 18.08 4.54
CA THR A 84 -17.09 17.61 3.18
C THR A 84 -15.61 17.22 3.03
N TRP A 85 -15.33 16.39 2.03
CA TRP A 85 -13.99 15.90 1.75
C TRP A 85 -13.64 16.09 0.27
N SER A 86 -12.40 16.40 -0.01
CA SER A 86 -11.88 16.43 -1.38
C SER A 86 -11.93 15.04 -2.03
N ALA A 87 -11.84 15.01 -3.35
CA ALA A 87 -11.55 13.75 -4.04
C ALA A 87 -10.26 13.11 -3.50
N PRO A 88 -10.18 11.77 -3.38
CA PRO A 88 -8.96 11.08 -2.98
C PRO A 88 -7.81 11.38 -3.94
N GLN A 89 -6.66 11.73 -3.41
CA GLN A 89 -5.42 11.94 -4.15
C GLN A 89 -4.43 10.84 -3.80
N LEU A 90 -3.83 10.20 -4.80
CA LEU A 90 -2.80 9.19 -4.60
C LEU A 90 -1.55 9.81 -3.99
N VAL A 91 -1.05 9.18 -2.93
CA VAL A 91 0.27 9.50 -2.35
C VAL A 91 1.30 8.58 -3.02
N ASP A 92 2.00 9.10 -4.01
CA ASP A 92 3.02 8.35 -4.76
C ASP A 92 4.33 8.29 -3.97
N ALA A 93 4.35 7.45 -2.94
CA ALA A 93 5.49 7.27 -2.04
C ALA A 93 5.89 5.80 -1.85
N LYS A 94 5.21 4.89 -2.52
CA LYS A 94 5.49 3.46 -2.46
C LYS A 94 6.55 3.07 -3.49
N ASN A 95 7.52 2.23 -3.08
CA ASN A 95 8.46 1.63 -4.02
C ASN A 95 7.87 0.35 -4.63
N GLU A 96 8.22 0.05 -5.87
CA GLU A 96 7.73 -1.13 -6.60
C GLU A 96 8.02 -2.47 -5.89
N SER A 97 9.14 -2.55 -5.17
CA SER A 97 9.53 -3.75 -4.42
C SER A 97 8.75 -3.96 -3.12
N GLU A 98 7.93 -3.00 -2.71
CA GLU A 98 7.18 -3.07 -1.46
C GLU A 98 5.84 -3.75 -1.67
N GLN A 99 5.61 -4.84 -0.95
CA GLN A 99 4.35 -5.59 -1.00
C GLN A 99 3.23 -4.83 -0.31
N VAL A 100 3.57 -4.16 0.79
CA VAL A 100 2.65 -3.36 1.61
C VAL A 100 3.29 -2.02 1.92
N PHE A 101 2.50 -0.96 1.87
CA PHE A 101 2.89 0.38 2.34
C PHE A 101 1.68 1.05 2.99
N LEU A 102 1.72 1.21 4.30
CA LEU A 102 0.58 1.65 5.11
C LEU A 102 0.97 2.77 6.07
N ILE A 103 0.02 3.62 6.40
CA ILE A 103 0.11 4.52 7.54
C ILE A 103 0.05 3.68 8.82
N GLY A 104 0.90 4.01 9.78
CA GLY A 104 0.84 3.42 11.11
C GLY A 104 -0.45 3.77 11.84
N PRO A 105 -0.81 3.06 12.93
CA PRO A 105 -2.02 3.31 13.69
C PRO A 105 -2.01 4.65 14.44
N GLY A 106 -0.88 5.34 14.48
CA GLY A 106 -0.75 6.69 15.00
C GLY A 106 -1.26 7.75 14.03
N ARG A 107 -1.33 8.96 14.50
CA ARG A 107 -1.63 10.14 13.67
C ARG A 107 -0.34 10.83 13.22
N GLY A 108 -0.43 11.56 12.10
CA GLY A 108 0.59 12.51 11.71
C GLY A 108 0.57 13.78 12.57
N ILE A 109 1.57 14.61 12.35
CA ILE A 109 1.69 15.93 12.98
C ILE A 109 1.96 16.99 11.90
N THR A 110 1.62 18.24 12.23
CA THR A 110 2.18 19.41 11.56
C THR A 110 3.32 19.92 12.43
N THR A 111 4.51 20.01 11.87
CA THR A 111 5.69 20.51 12.60
C THR A 111 5.60 22.04 12.81
N SER A 112 6.43 22.56 13.70
CA SER A 112 6.58 24.00 13.92
C SER A 112 6.99 24.79 12.67
N THR A 113 7.57 24.11 11.66
CA THR A 113 7.93 24.71 10.37
C THR A 113 6.83 24.57 9.31
N GLY A 114 5.68 23.97 9.62
CA GLY A 114 4.57 23.77 8.70
C GLY A 114 4.61 22.44 7.91
N ARG A 115 5.65 21.62 8.06
CA ARG A 115 5.72 20.31 7.42
C ARG A 115 4.64 19.37 7.97
N LEU A 116 3.86 18.76 7.09
CA LEU A 116 3.00 17.62 7.43
C LEU A 116 3.87 16.36 7.41
N ILE A 117 3.77 15.51 8.43
CA ILE A 117 4.53 14.26 8.49
C ILE A 117 3.71 13.15 9.13
N PHE A 118 3.74 11.96 8.50
CA PHE A 118 3.04 10.76 8.97
C PHE A 118 4.03 9.60 9.10
N PRO A 119 3.97 8.85 10.21
CA PRO A 119 4.66 7.58 10.28
C PRO A 119 3.97 6.56 9.38
N CYS A 120 4.76 5.76 8.70
CA CYS A 120 4.28 4.66 7.87
C CYS A 120 5.21 3.45 8.00
N TYR A 121 4.77 2.31 7.51
CA TYR A 121 5.60 1.13 7.45
C TYR A 121 5.38 0.38 6.14
N GLN A 122 6.42 -0.29 5.71
CA GLN A 122 6.43 -1.11 4.52
C GLN A 122 6.80 -2.55 4.84
N TYR A 123 6.43 -3.44 3.94
CA TYR A 123 6.80 -4.83 3.98
C TYR A 123 7.48 -5.22 2.67
N THR A 124 8.70 -5.74 2.78
CA THR A 124 9.49 -6.18 1.63
C THR A 124 10.22 -7.46 2.00
N SER A 125 10.04 -8.52 1.21
CA SER A 125 10.76 -9.79 1.38
C SER A 125 10.78 -10.34 2.80
N GLY A 126 9.64 -10.35 3.46
CA GLY A 126 9.50 -10.88 4.82
C GLY A 126 9.89 -9.93 5.95
N VAL A 127 10.34 -8.71 5.65
CA VAL A 127 10.81 -7.75 6.66
C VAL A 127 9.94 -6.52 6.67
N GLN A 128 9.45 -6.14 7.85
CA GLN A 128 8.78 -4.87 8.06
C GLN A 128 9.80 -3.79 8.42
N ARG A 129 9.58 -2.57 7.92
CA ARG A 129 10.37 -1.40 8.28
C ARG A 129 9.50 -0.16 8.38
N THR A 130 9.75 0.62 9.41
CA THR A 130 9.13 1.92 9.60
C THR A 130 9.84 2.98 8.77
N SER A 131 9.07 3.91 8.25
CA SER A 131 9.54 5.13 7.61
C SER A 131 8.55 6.26 7.87
N THR A 132 8.69 7.36 7.18
CA THR A 132 7.72 8.46 7.20
C THR A 132 7.41 8.90 5.78
N ILE A 133 6.26 9.53 5.60
CA ILE A 133 5.99 10.40 4.46
C ILE A 133 5.82 11.83 4.98
N TYR A 134 6.19 12.80 4.17
CA TYR A 134 6.04 14.20 4.53
C TYR A 134 5.70 15.06 3.32
N SER A 135 5.10 16.22 3.61
CA SER A 135 4.77 17.25 2.64
C SER A 135 5.18 18.61 3.19
N ASP A 136 5.78 19.43 2.35
CA ASP A 136 6.19 20.82 2.64
C ASP A 136 5.27 21.86 1.95
N ASP A 137 4.24 21.40 1.24
CA ASP A 137 3.34 22.20 0.41
C ASP A 137 1.86 21.93 0.73
N ASP A 138 1.57 21.77 2.02
CA ASP A 138 0.22 21.53 2.54
C ASP A 138 -0.45 20.29 1.93
N GLY A 139 0.32 19.23 1.68
CA GLY A 139 -0.17 17.95 1.17
C GLY A 139 -0.45 17.92 -0.32
N THR A 140 0.11 18.86 -1.10
CA THR A 140 0.04 18.83 -2.57
C THR A 140 0.98 17.79 -3.14
N THR A 141 2.23 17.75 -2.64
CA THR A 141 3.21 16.70 -2.98
C THR A 141 3.69 15.98 -1.72
N TRP A 142 4.05 14.71 -1.88
CA TRP A 142 4.49 13.86 -0.78
C TRP A 142 5.84 13.24 -1.10
N HIS A 143 6.67 13.18 -0.09
CA HIS A 143 8.02 12.63 -0.15
C HIS A 143 8.19 11.52 0.87
N ARG A 144 9.05 10.56 0.55
CA ARG A 144 9.46 9.50 1.45
C ARG A 144 10.58 9.97 2.36
N GLY A 145 10.43 9.76 3.66
CA GLY A 145 11.51 9.93 4.64
C GLY A 145 12.42 8.70 4.72
N ALA A 146 13.46 8.81 5.53
CA ALA A 146 14.39 7.71 5.77
C ALA A 146 13.70 6.51 6.42
N THR A 147 14.19 5.32 6.11
CA THR A 147 13.73 4.06 6.70
C THR A 147 14.49 3.77 7.99
N VAL A 148 13.78 3.39 9.03
CA VAL A 148 14.38 2.93 10.30
C VAL A 148 15.02 1.56 10.08
N SER A 149 16.22 1.37 10.62
CA SER A 149 16.94 0.09 10.55
C SER A 149 16.29 -0.98 11.44
N GLY A 150 16.45 -2.23 11.06
CA GLY A 150 15.91 -3.38 11.79
C GLY A 150 14.47 -3.72 11.41
N ASN A 151 13.91 -4.75 12.07
CA ASN A 151 12.54 -5.17 11.85
C ASN A 151 11.60 -4.31 12.71
N SER A 152 10.95 -3.35 12.07
CA SER A 152 10.14 -2.32 12.71
C SER A 152 8.82 -2.11 11.99
N SER A 153 7.77 -1.71 12.70
CA SER A 153 6.42 -1.61 12.12
C SER A 153 5.71 -0.32 12.54
N GLU A 154 4.74 -0.43 13.40
CA GLU A 154 3.92 0.68 13.87
C GLU A 154 4.75 1.74 14.57
N ALA A 155 4.38 3.00 14.38
CA ALA A 155 5.09 4.11 14.97
C ALA A 155 4.18 5.30 15.27
N VAL A 156 4.63 6.10 16.21
CA VAL A 156 4.04 7.40 16.55
C VAL A 156 5.12 8.46 16.45
N ILE A 157 4.75 9.64 15.96
CA ILE A 157 5.66 10.75 15.80
C ILE A 157 5.27 11.93 16.69
N SER A 158 6.26 12.64 17.20
CA SER A 158 6.08 13.90 17.94
C SER A 158 7.21 14.88 17.64
N GLU A 159 6.98 16.16 17.91
CA GLU A 159 8.00 17.20 17.86
C GLU A 159 8.17 17.82 19.27
N ALA A 160 9.42 18.00 19.68
CA ALA A 160 9.78 18.75 20.86
C ALA A 160 11.13 19.47 20.64
N ASP A 161 11.20 20.73 21.01
CA ASP A 161 12.41 21.56 20.89
C ASP A 161 13.03 21.56 19.48
N GLY A 162 12.18 21.59 18.43
CA GLY A 162 12.61 21.56 17.03
C GLY A 162 13.19 20.22 16.57
N ARG A 163 13.02 19.16 17.36
CA ARG A 163 13.45 17.80 17.03
C ARG A 163 12.26 16.89 16.86
N LEU A 164 12.36 15.98 15.89
CA LEU A 164 11.37 14.93 15.68
C LEU A 164 11.78 13.67 16.44
N PHE A 165 10.82 13.09 17.14
CA PHE A 165 10.94 11.82 17.83
C PHE A 165 9.98 10.83 17.20
N LEU A 166 10.53 9.71 16.72
CA LEU A 166 9.76 8.61 16.17
C LEU A 166 9.84 7.41 17.14
N PHE A 167 8.73 7.11 17.79
CA PHE A 167 8.60 5.95 18.67
C PHE A 167 8.12 4.77 17.85
N VAL A 168 8.94 3.73 17.79
CA VAL A 168 8.79 2.65 16.83
C VAL A 168 8.62 1.32 17.57
N ARG A 169 7.65 0.53 17.15
CA ARG A 169 7.52 -0.85 17.58
C ARG A 169 8.56 -1.69 16.85
N MET A 170 9.52 -2.21 17.61
CA MET A 170 10.52 -3.14 17.12
C MET A 170 10.04 -4.57 17.30
N SER A 171 10.19 -5.40 16.26
CA SER A 171 9.99 -6.83 16.36
C SER A 171 11.35 -7.48 16.55
N ASN A 172 11.55 -8.12 17.68
CA ASN A 172 12.73 -8.96 17.87
C ASN A 172 12.55 -10.21 17.01
N ALA A 173 13.52 -10.45 16.14
CA ALA A 173 13.61 -11.69 15.39
C ALA A 173 14.11 -12.82 16.31
#